data_c4ba2c4f1983631b0d295fa766412600
#
_entry.id   c4ba2c4f1983631b0d295fa766412600
#
_cell.length_a   1.000
_cell.length_b   1.000
_cell.length_c   1.000
_cell.angle_alpha   90.00
_cell.angle_beta   90.00
_cell.angle_gamma   90.00
#
_symmetry.space_group_name_H-M   'P 1'
#
loop_
_entity.id
_entity.type
_entity.pdbx_description
1 polymer ?
#
loop_
_entity_poly.entity_id
_entity_poly.type
_entity_poly.pdbx_seq_one_letter_code
_entity_poly.pdbx_strand_id
1 'polypeptide(L)'
;VSGNRVAKTRVTIHASPDEVWNALTRPELVKKYMMGADVKSDWKVGSPLTYTGEYKGKRYEEKGVIKKIEPHKLLQTTHFSTTSGKEDTPENHALVTWELHPKGDATVVAVSQAGIETEKGVEGSQANWNGVLEGLKKTVEGAAS
;
A
#
# COMPACT_ATOMS: atom_id res chain seq x y z
N VAL A 1 -15.56 -12.92 6.20
CA VAL A 1 -14.78 -12.49 5.03
C VAL A 1 -15.65 -12.60 3.79
N SER A 2 -15.82 -11.51 3.07
CA SER A 2 -16.69 -11.46 1.91
C SER A 2 -16.06 -12.00 0.63
N GLY A 3 -14.76 -12.31 0.61
CA GLY A 3 -14.10 -12.88 -0.56
C GLY A 3 -12.80 -13.56 -0.20
N ASN A 4 -12.34 -14.50 -1.03
CA ASN A 4 -11.10 -15.27 -0.83
C ASN A 4 -10.13 -15.15 -2.00
N ARG A 5 -10.37 -14.23 -2.91
CA ARG A 5 -9.44 -13.98 -4.01
C ARG A 5 -8.36 -12.99 -3.57
N VAL A 6 -7.18 -13.13 -4.17
CA VAL A 6 -6.03 -12.28 -3.88
C VAL A 6 -5.52 -11.65 -5.17
N ALA A 7 -5.34 -10.33 -5.14
CA ALA A 7 -4.62 -9.62 -6.20
C ALA A 7 -3.16 -9.51 -5.78
N LYS A 8 -2.24 -9.77 -6.69
CA LYS A 8 -0.81 -9.76 -6.39
C LYS A 8 -0.03 -9.18 -7.56
N THR A 9 0.89 -8.29 -7.25
CA THR A 9 1.78 -7.71 -8.27
C THR A 9 3.12 -7.35 -7.64
N ARG A 10 4.12 -7.09 -8.47
CA ARG A 10 5.46 -6.76 -8.01
C ARG A 10 6.19 -5.87 -8.99
N VAL A 11 7.23 -5.20 -8.49
CA VAL A 11 8.12 -4.37 -9.32
C VAL A 11 9.54 -4.49 -8.78
N THR A 12 10.53 -4.35 -9.65
CA THR A 12 11.93 -4.26 -9.25
C THR A 12 12.33 -2.78 -9.21
N ILE A 13 12.81 -2.33 -8.06
CA ILE A 13 13.24 -0.95 -7.84
C ILE A 13 14.74 -0.94 -7.63
N HIS A 14 15.46 -0.10 -8.38
CA HIS A 14 16.92 0.00 -8.29
C HIS A 14 17.32 0.90 -7.11
N ALA A 15 17.11 0.38 -5.91
CA ALA A 15 17.42 1.04 -4.64
C ALA A 15 17.48 -0.02 -3.53
N SER A 16 18.06 0.36 -2.40
CA SER A 16 18.15 -0.53 -1.24
C SER A 16 16.79 -0.72 -0.57
N PRO A 17 16.60 -1.81 0.21
CA PRO A 17 15.39 -1.96 1.00
C PRO A 17 15.14 -0.80 1.95
N ASP A 18 16.20 -0.18 2.49
CA ASP A 18 16.08 0.99 3.36
C ASP A 18 15.41 2.17 2.65
N GLU A 19 15.84 2.45 1.43
CA GLU A 19 15.28 3.54 0.64
C GLU A 19 13.82 3.29 0.27
N VAL A 20 13.51 2.04 -0.10
CA VAL A 20 12.13 1.64 -0.41
C VAL A 20 11.27 1.74 0.84
N TRP A 21 11.76 1.27 1.97
CA TRP A 21 11.04 1.34 3.24
C TRP A 21 10.72 2.77 3.63
N ASN A 22 11.68 3.68 3.47
CA ASN A 22 11.45 5.09 3.72
C ASN A 22 10.30 5.64 2.86
N ALA A 23 10.23 5.24 1.60
CA ALA A 23 9.16 5.68 0.72
C ALA A 23 7.80 5.11 1.11
N LEU A 24 7.77 3.97 1.81
CA LEU A 24 6.51 3.39 2.30
C LEU A 24 6.03 4.05 3.60
N THR A 25 6.93 4.60 4.40
CA THR A 25 6.61 5.04 5.76
C THR A 25 6.75 6.55 6.01
N ARG A 26 7.47 7.27 5.16
CA ARG A 26 7.64 8.72 5.33
C ARG A 26 6.54 9.49 4.60
N PRO A 27 5.79 10.34 5.33
CA PRO A 27 4.65 11.07 4.73
C PRO A 27 5.03 11.90 3.51
N GLU A 28 6.18 12.56 3.52
CA GLU A 28 6.62 13.40 2.41
C GLU A 28 6.90 12.61 1.13
N LEU A 29 7.19 11.31 1.25
CA LEU A 29 7.43 10.44 0.11
C LEU A 29 6.14 9.74 -0.32
N VAL A 30 5.31 9.31 0.64
CA VAL A 30 4.04 8.64 0.37
C VAL A 30 3.13 9.51 -0.51
N LYS A 31 3.02 10.79 -0.22
CA LYS A 31 2.16 11.69 -0.98
C LYS A 31 2.56 11.79 -2.46
N LYS A 32 3.80 11.49 -2.81
CA LYS A 32 4.27 11.57 -4.20
C LYS A 32 3.67 10.50 -5.10
N TYR A 33 3.35 9.34 -4.56
CA TYR A 33 2.81 8.22 -5.35
C TYR A 33 1.41 7.77 -4.91
N MET A 34 0.87 8.36 -3.86
CA MET A 34 -0.47 8.06 -3.34
C MET A 34 -1.43 9.23 -3.57
N MET A 35 -1.33 9.89 -4.74
CA MET A 35 -2.23 10.95 -5.17
C MET A 35 -2.34 12.11 -4.16
N GLY A 36 -1.21 12.49 -3.54
CA GLY A 36 -1.18 13.57 -2.57
C GLY A 36 -1.69 13.22 -1.19
N ALA A 37 -1.89 11.93 -0.91
CA ALA A 37 -2.41 11.48 0.39
C ALA A 37 -1.44 11.77 1.53
N ASP A 38 -2.00 12.16 2.68
CA ASP A 38 -1.25 12.29 3.92
C ASP A 38 -1.39 11.01 4.71
N VAL A 39 -0.26 10.35 4.99
CA VAL A 39 -0.26 9.13 5.79
C VAL A 39 0.04 9.44 7.24
N LYS A 40 -0.66 8.77 8.15
CA LYS A 40 -0.43 8.89 9.60
C LYS A 40 -0.46 7.52 10.24
N SER A 41 0.56 7.21 11.03
CA SER A 41 0.62 5.98 11.82
C SER A 41 1.79 6.07 12.81
N ASP A 42 1.72 5.28 13.88
CA ASP A 42 2.84 5.08 14.80
C ASP A 42 3.78 3.97 14.32
N TRP A 43 3.41 3.28 13.24
CA TRP A 43 4.19 2.21 12.62
C TRP A 43 4.55 1.07 13.60
N LYS A 44 3.55 0.67 14.38
CA LYS A 44 3.66 -0.45 15.35
C LYS A 44 2.48 -1.38 15.15
N VAL A 45 2.65 -2.65 15.49
CA VAL A 45 1.54 -3.62 15.45
C VAL A 45 0.38 -3.11 16.31
N GLY A 46 -0.81 -3.12 15.75
CA GLY A 46 -2.02 -2.63 16.40
C GLY A 46 -2.27 -1.14 16.23
N SER A 47 -1.33 -0.38 15.67
CA SER A 47 -1.53 1.06 15.44
C SER A 47 -2.46 1.32 14.27
N PRO A 48 -3.30 2.38 14.38
CA PRO A 48 -4.07 2.83 13.23
C PRO A 48 -3.15 3.35 12.12
N LEU A 49 -3.60 3.19 10.90
CA LEU A 49 -2.93 3.71 9.71
C LEU A 49 -3.98 4.42 8.87
N THR A 50 -3.75 5.69 8.56
CA THR A 50 -4.70 6.46 7.75
C THR A 50 -4.02 7.16 6.59
N TYR A 51 -4.73 7.19 5.45
CA TYR A 51 -4.35 7.96 4.27
C TYR A 51 -5.51 8.92 3.99
N THR A 52 -5.25 10.22 4.04
CA THR A 52 -6.28 11.23 3.80
C THR A 52 -5.85 12.12 2.65
N GLY A 53 -6.79 12.53 1.82
CA GLY A 53 -6.47 13.40 0.70
C GLY A 53 -7.72 13.95 0.03
N GLU A 54 -7.50 14.66 -1.06
CA GLU A 54 -8.56 15.25 -1.88
C GLU A 54 -8.38 14.82 -3.32
N TYR A 55 -9.47 14.40 -3.95
CA TYR A 55 -9.46 14.02 -5.35
C TYR A 55 -10.69 14.59 -6.03
N LYS A 56 -10.47 15.41 -7.05
CA LYS A 56 -11.54 16.11 -7.79
C LYS A 56 -12.49 16.88 -6.86
N GLY A 57 -11.91 17.58 -5.88
CA GLY A 57 -12.68 18.39 -4.92
C GLY A 57 -13.36 17.62 -3.83
N LYS A 58 -13.20 16.29 -3.78
CA LYS A 58 -13.79 15.45 -2.74
C LYS A 58 -12.70 14.94 -1.81
N ARG A 59 -12.94 15.08 -0.52
CA ARG A 59 -12.05 14.54 0.49
C ARG A 59 -12.29 13.03 0.64
N TYR A 60 -11.20 12.27 0.73
CA TYR A 60 -11.30 10.82 0.96
C TYR A 60 -10.41 10.41 2.14
N GLU A 61 -10.77 9.28 2.73
CA GLU A 61 -9.98 8.67 3.80
C GLU A 61 -9.93 7.17 3.56
N GLU A 62 -8.73 6.62 3.64
CA GLU A 62 -8.52 5.19 3.66
C GLU A 62 -7.86 4.87 4.98
N LYS A 63 -8.31 3.82 5.64
CA LYS A 63 -7.82 3.49 6.97
C LYS A 63 -7.61 2.00 7.16
N GLY A 64 -6.82 1.66 8.16
CA GLY A 64 -6.56 0.29 8.53
C GLY A 64 -5.80 0.21 9.83
N VAL A 65 -5.33 -0.98 10.13
CA VAL A 65 -4.54 -1.27 11.33
C VAL A 65 -3.32 -2.07 10.90
N ILE A 66 -2.18 -1.78 11.49
CA ILE A 66 -0.95 -2.53 11.22
C ILE A 66 -1.05 -3.89 11.89
N LYS A 67 -0.99 -4.97 11.11
CA LYS A 67 -1.04 -6.34 11.61
C LYS A 67 0.32 -6.95 11.82
N LYS A 68 1.26 -6.66 10.91
CA LYS A 68 2.65 -7.08 11.02
C LYS A 68 3.54 -5.97 10.48
N ILE A 69 4.67 -5.77 11.11
CA ILE A 69 5.68 -4.85 10.61
C ILE A 69 7.07 -5.37 10.97
N GLU A 70 7.89 -5.58 9.94
CA GLU A 70 9.30 -5.93 10.08
C GLU A 70 10.05 -4.93 9.22
N PRO A 71 10.73 -3.94 9.82
CA PRO A 71 11.39 -2.89 9.07
C PRO A 71 12.27 -3.44 7.94
N HIS A 72 12.17 -2.85 6.78
CA HIS A 72 12.91 -3.18 5.56
C HIS A 72 12.54 -4.53 4.92
N LYS A 73 11.52 -5.23 5.44
CA LYS A 73 11.12 -6.56 4.95
C LYS A 73 9.64 -6.73 4.68
N LEU A 74 8.81 -6.35 5.64
CA LEU A 74 7.39 -6.69 5.61
C LEU A 74 6.53 -5.63 6.27
N LEU A 75 5.44 -5.29 5.60
CA LEU A 75 4.38 -4.46 6.18
C LEU A 75 3.05 -5.07 5.80
N GLN A 76 2.26 -5.49 6.77
CA GLN A 76 0.92 -6.03 6.56
C GLN A 76 -0.10 -5.20 7.32
N THR A 77 -1.10 -4.70 6.60
CA THR A 77 -2.13 -3.83 7.18
C THR A 77 -3.50 -4.25 6.69
N THR A 78 -4.53 -3.93 7.48
CA THR A 78 -5.88 -3.95 6.94
C THR A 78 -6.08 -2.66 6.14
N HIS A 79 -7.08 -2.65 5.26
CA HIS A 79 -7.36 -1.50 4.41
C HIS A 79 -8.87 -1.37 4.19
N PHE A 80 -9.39 -0.17 4.43
CA PHE A 80 -10.80 0.15 4.23
C PHE A 80 -10.91 1.57 3.67
N SER A 81 -11.67 1.71 2.59
CA SER A 81 -11.95 3.04 2.02
C SER A 81 -13.30 3.53 2.52
N THR A 82 -13.32 4.69 3.17
CA THR A 82 -14.57 5.28 3.69
C THR A 82 -15.50 5.73 2.57
N THR A 83 -15.00 5.81 1.34
CA THR A 83 -15.81 6.19 0.18
C THR A 83 -16.36 4.98 -0.57
N SER A 84 -16.13 3.77 -0.08
CA SER A 84 -16.55 2.53 -0.76
C SER A 84 -18.05 2.27 -0.72
N GLY A 85 -18.78 2.96 0.16
CA GLY A 85 -20.23 2.71 0.37
C GLY A 85 -20.52 1.50 1.25
N LYS A 86 -19.49 0.81 1.73
CA LYS A 86 -19.66 -0.35 2.61
C LYS A 86 -19.55 0.07 4.07
N GLU A 87 -20.12 -0.75 4.96
CA GLU A 87 -20.00 -0.53 6.40
C GLU A 87 -18.56 -0.78 6.87
N ASP A 88 -18.14 -0.03 7.87
CA ASP A 88 -16.80 -0.19 8.47
C ASP A 88 -16.83 -1.35 9.47
N THR A 89 -16.75 -2.55 8.94
CA THR A 89 -16.69 -3.79 9.71
C THR A 89 -15.46 -4.59 9.30
N PRO A 90 -14.94 -5.48 10.17
CA PRO A 90 -13.76 -6.28 9.82
C PRO A 90 -13.90 -7.05 8.51
N GLU A 91 -15.10 -7.48 8.17
CA GLU A 91 -15.41 -8.23 6.95
C GLU A 91 -15.17 -7.41 5.69
N ASN A 92 -15.30 -6.10 5.79
CA ASN A 92 -15.15 -5.19 4.66
C ASN A 92 -13.74 -4.59 4.56
N HIS A 93 -12.85 -4.97 5.47
CA HIS A 93 -11.44 -4.57 5.41
C HIS A 93 -10.64 -5.59 4.59
N ALA A 94 -9.89 -5.11 3.61
CA ALA A 94 -8.97 -5.96 2.87
C ALA A 94 -7.69 -6.13 3.69
N LEU A 95 -6.91 -7.15 3.38
CA LEU A 95 -5.59 -7.35 3.97
C LEU A 95 -4.56 -7.06 2.90
N VAL A 96 -3.72 -6.05 3.13
CA VAL A 96 -2.68 -5.63 2.19
C VAL A 96 -1.32 -5.99 2.77
N THR A 97 -0.52 -6.70 1.99
CA THR A 97 0.82 -7.14 2.42
C THR A 97 1.87 -6.61 1.45
N TRP A 98 2.85 -5.90 1.99
CA TRP A 98 4.01 -5.41 1.26
C TRP A 98 5.21 -6.24 1.68
N GLU A 99 5.93 -6.80 0.71
CA GLU A 99 7.15 -7.56 0.96
C GLU A 99 8.31 -6.96 0.16
N LEU A 100 9.45 -6.81 0.82
CA LEU A 100 10.66 -6.28 0.22
C LEU A 100 11.72 -7.38 0.18
N HIS A 101 12.15 -7.75 -1.02
CA HIS A 101 13.14 -8.81 -1.21
C HIS A 101 14.41 -8.23 -1.85
N PRO A 102 15.53 -8.18 -1.12
CA PRO A 102 16.79 -7.70 -1.70
C PRO A 102 17.21 -8.58 -2.87
N LYS A 103 17.71 -7.93 -3.94
CA LYS A 103 18.21 -8.64 -5.12
C LYS A 103 19.36 -7.86 -5.73
N GLY A 104 20.60 -8.17 -5.31
CA GLY A 104 21.77 -7.42 -5.74
C GLY A 104 21.67 -5.96 -5.30
N ASP A 105 21.77 -5.04 -6.24
CA ASP A 105 21.67 -3.60 -5.98
C ASP A 105 20.22 -3.11 -6.02
N ALA A 106 19.27 -4.01 -6.18
CA ALA A 106 17.87 -3.67 -6.31
C ALA A 106 17.03 -4.32 -5.21
N THR A 107 15.76 -3.93 -5.13
CA THR A 107 14.78 -4.53 -4.23
C THR A 107 13.55 -4.89 -5.06
N VAL A 108 13.10 -6.14 -4.93
CA VAL A 108 11.81 -6.55 -5.49
C VAL A 108 10.75 -6.23 -4.46
N VAL A 109 9.79 -5.40 -4.82
CA VAL A 109 8.66 -5.04 -3.96
C VAL A 109 7.43 -5.77 -4.46
N ALA A 110 6.86 -6.60 -3.62
CA ALA A 110 5.62 -7.30 -3.92
C ALA A 110 4.51 -6.75 -3.03
N VAL A 111 3.33 -6.55 -3.60
CA VAL A 111 2.14 -6.17 -2.85
C VAL A 111 1.01 -7.11 -3.19
N SER A 112 0.24 -7.50 -2.18
CA SER A 112 -0.95 -8.32 -2.36
C SER A 112 -2.11 -7.75 -1.58
N GLN A 113 -3.32 -7.92 -2.12
CA GLN A 113 -4.55 -7.53 -1.45
C GLN A 113 -5.47 -8.75 -1.44
N ALA A 114 -5.82 -9.20 -0.25
CA ALA A 114 -6.73 -10.32 -0.05
C ALA A 114 -8.15 -9.82 0.22
N GLY A 115 -9.12 -10.72 0.19
CA GLY A 115 -10.51 -10.40 0.51
C GLY A 115 -11.31 -9.88 -0.67
N ILE A 116 -10.91 -10.20 -1.89
CA ILE A 116 -11.58 -9.75 -3.11
C ILE A 116 -12.66 -10.75 -3.51
N GLU A 117 -13.84 -10.26 -3.86
CA GLU A 117 -15.02 -11.10 -4.13
C GLU A 117 -15.08 -11.66 -5.55
N THR A 118 -14.56 -10.95 -6.54
CA THR A 118 -14.71 -11.33 -7.95
C THR A 118 -13.39 -11.29 -8.71
N GLU A 119 -13.32 -12.02 -9.85
CA GLU A 119 -12.16 -11.97 -10.73
C GLU A 119 -11.96 -10.58 -11.32
N LYS A 120 -13.03 -9.90 -11.64
CA LYS A 120 -12.99 -8.52 -12.14
C LYS A 120 -12.40 -7.59 -11.08
N GLY A 121 -12.73 -7.83 -9.80
CA GLY A 121 -12.14 -7.11 -8.68
C GLY A 121 -10.65 -7.34 -8.57
N VAL A 122 -10.19 -8.59 -8.82
CA VAL A 122 -8.76 -8.91 -8.83
C VAL A 122 -8.03 -8.12 -9.92
N GLU A 123 -8.58 -8.13 -11.14
CA GLU A 123 -7.99 -7.39 -12.26
C GLU A 123 -7.90 -5.89 -11.97
N GLY A 124 -8.97 -5.30 -11.43
CA GLY A 124 -9.00 -3.89 -11.07
C GLY A 124 -8.00 -3.56 -9.97
N SER A 125 -7.89 -4.43 -8.98
CA SER A 125 -6.95 -4.27 -7.87
C SER A 125 -5.50 -4.39 -8.36
N GLN A 126 -5.21 -5.36 -9.24
CA GLN A 126 -3.88 -5.50 -9.83
C GLN A 126 -3.48 -4.26 -10.63
N ALA A 127 -4.40 -3.73 -11.43
CA ALA A 127 -4.14 -2.52 -12.20
C ALA A 127 -3.86 -1.33 -11.28
N ASN A 128 -4.63 -1.19 -10.21
CA ASN A 128 -4.43 -0.14 -9.21
C ASN A 128 -3.04 -0.27 -8.54
N TRP A 129 -2.69 -1.46 -8.08
CA TRP A 129 -1.41 -1.67 -7.41
C TRP A 129 -0.23 -1.54 -8.36
N ASN A 130 -0.38 -1.94 -9.62
CA ASN A 130 0.65 -1.70 -10.63
C ASN A 130 0.95 -0.21 -10.76
N GLY A 131 -0.09 0.63 -10.80
CA GLY A 131 0.07 2.08 -10.85
C GLY A 131 0.78 2.62 -9.61
N VAL A 132 0.41 2.11 -8.43
CA VAL A 132 1.05 2.49 -7.16
C VAL A 132 2.52 2.10 -7.16
N LEU A 133 2.84 0.87 -7.57
CA LEU A 133 4.22 0.39 -7.62
C LEU A 133 5.08 1.16 -8.62
N GLU A 134 4.53 1.52 -9.77
CA GLU A 134 5.24 2.35 -10.74
C GLU A 134 5.52 3.74 -10.18
N GLY A 135 4.58 4.33 -9.47
CA GLY A 135 4.76 5.60 -8.78
C GLY A 135 5.81 5.52 -7.68
N LEU A 136 5.78 4.43 -6.91
CA LEU A 136 6.77 4.16 -5.87
C LEU A 136 8.17 4.05 -6.47
N LYS A 137 8.31 3.29 -7.56
CA LYS A 137 9.57 3.13 -8.28
C LYS A 137 10.13 4.48 -8.74
N LYS A 138 9.31 5.30 -9.36
CA LYS A 138 9.72 6.64 -9.81
C LYS A 138 10.13 7.53 -8.66
N THR A 139 9.40 7.46 -7.55
CA THR A 139 9.69 8.27 -6.35
C THR A 139 11.05 7.88 -5.75
N VAL A 140 11.29 6.59 -5.61
CA VAL A 140 12.53 6.08 -4.99
C VAL A 140 13.73 6.29 -5.92
N GLU A 141 13.61 5.91 -7.18
CA GLU A 141 14.71 6.04 -8.15
C GLU A 141 15.00 7.50 -8.48
N GLY A 142 13.97 8.34 -8.52
CA GLY A 142 14.16 9.76 -8.72
C GLY A 142 14.84 10.45 -7.54
N ALA A 143 14.55 10.02 -6.33
CA ALA A 143 15.18 10.56 -5.13
C ALA A 143 16.64 10.14 -4.99
N ALA A 144 17.02 9.01 -5.60
CA ALA A 144 18.38 8.46 -5.54
C ALA A 144 19.30 9.05 -6.60
N SER A 145 18.78 9.78 -7.56
CA SER A 145 19.55 10.34 -8.67
C SER A 145 20.10 11.75 -8.37
#